data_6c28067a987f84f7aff6462a304c3804
#
_entry.id   6c28067a987f84f7aff6462a304c3804
#
_cell.length_a   1.000
_cell.length_b   1.000
_cell.length_c   1.000
_cell.angle_alpha   90.00
_cell.angle_beta   90.00
_cell.angle_gamma   90.00
#
_symmetry.space_group_name_H-M   'P 1'
#
loop_
_entity.id
_entity.type
_entity.pdbx_description
1 polymer ?
#
loop_
_entity_poly.entity_id
_entity_poly.type
_entity_poly.pdbx_seq_one_letter_code
_entity_poly.pdbx_strand_id
1 'polypeptide(L)'
;MDAVWLEVTVETTGAELDSLSARLTGNGATGLVIEDEEDFKSFLEQNRQYWDYVDDQLLERMKGAARIKFYVTDDADGQGQLAKWMEGIDLPYTTARLRENDWATSWQKYYKPMAVGQRLYIVPEWERGEAVPDGRTALYLNPGLTFGTGSHASTRLCLEWVEEFAREGESALDLGCGSGILSIAALLLGSREAVGVDIDPKAVGVAYENAAMNGIGRDRYTVRAGDVLTDMALRAEMARQRYDMVLANIVADVIIPLSLPARELLAPG
;
A
#
# COMPACT_ATOMS: atom_id res chain seq x y z
N MET A 1 -2.11 -21.95 16.93
CA MET A 1 -3.21 -22.41 16.06
C MET A 1 -3.75 -21.17 15.43
N ASP A 2 -3.66 -21.07 14.12
CA ASP A 2 -4.15 -19.90 13.38
C ASP A 2 -5.67 -19.83 13.53
N ALA A 3 -6.19 -18.66 13.89
CA ALA A 3 -7.61 -18.46 14.03
C ALA A 3 -8.29 -18.65 12.67
N VAL A 4 -9.34 -19.48 12.63
CA VAL A 4 -10.17 -19.63 11.43
C VAL A 4 -11.40 -18.74 11.62
N TRP A 5 -11.68 -17.88 10.63
CA TRP A 5 -12.81 -16.96 10.63
C TRP A 5 -13.85 -17.38 9.59
N LEU A 6 -15.09 -17.07 9.85
CA LEU A 6 -16.17 -17.13 8.87
C LEU A 6 -16.50 -15.71 8.43
N GLU A 7 -16.30 -15.41 7.16
CA GLU A 7 -16.93 -14.25 6.52
C GLU A 7 -18.39 -14.60 6.27
N VAL A 8 -19.28 -13.82 6.84
CA VAL A 8 -20.73 -13.95 6.64
C VAL A 8 -21.16 -12.83 5.71
N THR A 9 -21.78 -13.17 4.58
CA THR A 9 -22.29 -12.22 3.61
C THR A 9 -23.81 -12.31 3.57
N VAL A 10 -24.49 -11.22 3.87
CA VAL A 10 -25.95 -11.08 3.79
C VAL A 10 -26.29 -10.21 2.60
N GLU A 11 -26.92 -10.78 1.60
CA GLU A 11 -27.37 -10.05 0.41
C GLU A 11 -28.73 -9.38 0.70
N THR A 12 -28.88 -8.15 0.19
CA THR A 12 -30.11 -7.38 0.36
C THR A 12 -30.31 -6.42 -0.82
N THR A 13 -31.13 -5.40 -0.65
CA THR A 13 -31.30 -4.31 -1.63
C THR A 13 -30.73 -3.02 -1.09
N GLY A 14 -30.30 -2.07 -1.95
CA GLY A 14 -29.77 -0.78 -1.52
C GLY A 14 -30.70 -0.06 -0.53
N ALA A 15 -32.02 -0.10 -0.77
CA ALA A 15 -33.02 0.52 0.13
C ALA A 15 -33.11 -0.12 1.52
N GLU A 16 -32.65 -1.36 1.69
CA GLU A 16 -32.72 -2.10 2.96
C GLU A 16 -31.38 -2.13 3.72
N LEU A 17 -30.27 -1.69 3.12
CA LEU A 17 -28.93 -1.74 3.72
C LEU A 17 -28.87 -1.04 5.07
N ASP A 18 -29.41 0.17 5.16
CA ASP A 18 -29.40 0.95 6.41
C ASP A 18 -30.20 0.24 7.51
N SER A 19 -31.38 -0.30 7.16
CA SER A 19 -32.22 -1.02 8.09
C SER A 19 -31.56 -2.32 8.57
N LEU A 20 -30.94 -3.05 7.66
CA LEU A 20 -30.19 -4.28 7.97
C LEU A 20 -28.97 -4.00 8.83
N SER A 21 -28.19 -2.95 8.49
CA SER A 21 -27.05 -2.51 9.29
C SER A 21 -27.43 -2.13 10.71
N ALA A 22 -28.51 -1.36 10.87
CA ALA A 22 -29.03 -0.97 12.19
C ALA A 22 -29.48 -2.19 13.02
N ARG A 23 -30.13 -3.18 12.39
CA ARG A 23 -30.57 -4.41 13.06
C ARG A 23 -29.40 -5.27 13.50
N LEU A 24 -28.42 -5.51 12.62
CA LEU A 24 -27.20 -6.26 12.94
C LEU A 24 -26.44 -5.60 14.10
N THR A 25 -26.27 -4.27 14.04
CA THR A 25 -25.64 -3.50 15.12
C THR A 25 -26.43 -3.58 16.41
N GLY A 26 -27.75 -3.48 16.34
CA GLY A 26 -28.65 -3.63 17.50
C GLY A 26 -28.58 -5.01 18.15
N ASN A 27 -28.31 -6.05 17.37
CA ASN A 27 -28.09 -7.42 17.86
C ASN A 27 -26.65 -7.63 18.39
N GLY A 28 -25.80 -6.60 18.32
CA GLY A 28 -24.44 -6.59 18.86
C GLY A 28 -23.34 -6.92 17.85
N ALA A 29 -23.64 -6.94 16.54
CA ALA A 29 -22.64 -7.11 15.51
C ALA A 29 -21.70 -5.90 15.45
N THR A 30 -20.41 -6.16 15.26
CA THR A 30 -19.36 -5.16 15.12
C THR A 30 -18.53 -5.42 13.86
N GLY A 31 -17.89 -4.39 13.34
CA GLY A 31 -17.01 -4.55 12.16
C GLY A 31 -17.77 -4.87 10.88
N LEU A 32 -18.95 -4.27 10.69
CA LEU A 32 -19.74 -4.44 9.47
C LEU A 32 -19.04 -3.78 8.28
N VAL A 33 -18.95 -4.52 7.16
CA VAL A 33 -18.52 -4.01 5.87
C VAL A 33 -19.75 -3.93 4.95
N ILE A 34 -20.10 -2.72 4.57
CA ILE A 34 -21.23 -2.45 3.67
C ILE A 34 -20.69 -2.32 2.25
N GLU A 35 -21.18 -3.14 1.34
CA GLU A 35 -20.88 -3.04 -0.09
C GLU A 35 -22.17 -2.62 -0.81
N ASP A 36 -22.20 -1.35 -1.25
CA ASP A 36 -23.30 -0.75 -1.98
C ASP A 36 -22.78 -0.13 -3.29
N GLU A 37 -23.38 -0.52 -4.42
CA GLU A 37 -23.00 0.00 -5.74
C GLU A 37 -23.27 1.51 -5.86
N GLU A 38 -24.40 2.00 -5.31
CA GLU A 38 -24.76 3.42 -5.44
C GLU A 38 -23.84 4.31 -4.62
N ASP A 39 -23.55 3.91 -3.39
CA ASP A 39 -22.57 4.63 -2.54
C ASP A 39 -21.18 4.60 -3.16
N PHE A 40 -20.78 3.47 -3.73
CA PHE A 40 -19.50 3.34 -4.42
C PHE A 40 -19.40 4.27 -5.65
N LYS A 41 -20.44 4.33 -6.48
CA LYS A 41 -20.51 5.25 -7.62
C LYS A 41 -20.50 6.71 -7.17
N SER A 42 -21.28 7.04 -6.16
CA SER A 42 -21.34 8.39 -5.59
C SER A 42 -19.97 8.80 -5.02
N PHE A 43 -19.29 7.89 -4.33
CA PHE A 43 -17.94 8.11 -3.84
C PHE A 43 -16.96 8.38 -5.00
N LEU A 44 -17.01 7.60 -6.08
CA LEU A 44 -16.15 7.80 -7.25
C LEU A 44 -16.42 9.14 -7.93
N GLU A 45 -17.69 9.53 -8.07
CA GLU A 45 -18.08 10.81 -8.69
C GLU A 45 -17.63 12.01 -7.85
N GLN A 46 -17.85 11.99 -6.53
CA GLN A 46 -17.47 13.06 -5.61
C GLN A 46 -15.95 13.22 -5.47
N ASN A 47 -15.22 12.15 -5.63
CA ASN A 47 -13.77 12.11 -5.48
C ASN A 47 -13.02 12.01 -6.82
N ARG A 48 -13.69 12.23 -7.95
CA ARG A 48 -13.13 12.08 -9.30
C ARG A 48 -11.83 12.85 -9.52
N GLN A 49 -11.64 13.95 -8.81
CA GLN A 49 -10.43 14.76 -8.86
C GLN A 49 -9.20 14.09 -8.20
N TYR A 50 -9.41 13.04 -7.38
CA TYR A 50 -8.35 12.33 -6.65
C TYR A 50 -8.05 10.95 -7.22
N TRP A 51 -8.85 10.47 -8.20
CA TRP A 51 -8.75 9.12 -8.75
C TRP A 51 -8.71 9.18 -10.28
N ASP A 52 -7.55 8.96 -10.86
CA ASP A 52 -7.38 8.86 -12.31
C ASP A 52 -7.68 7.46 -12.86
N TYR A 53 -7.74 6.46 -11.98
CA TYR A 53 -7.98 5.06 -12.35
C TYR A 53 -8.68 4.29 -11.24
N VAL A 54 -9.69 3.53 -11.61
CA VAL A 54 -10.37 2.55 -10.74
C VAL A 54 -10.18 1.18 -11.37
N ASP A 55 -9.79 0.19 -10.57
CA ASP A 55 -9.59 -1.18 -11.03
C ASP A 55 -10.89 -1.76 -11.61
N ASP A 56 -10.82 -2.26 -12.85
CA ASP A 56 -11.98 -2.84 -13.56
C ASP A 56 -12.57 -4.03 -12.80
N GLN A 57 -11.75 -4.81 -12.10
CA GLN A 57 -12.22 -5.93 -11.27
C GLN A 57 -12.99 -5.44 -10.04
N LEU A 58 -12.61 -4.30 -9.48
CA LEU A 58 -13.34 -3.67 -8.38
C LEU A 58 -14.69 -3.16 -8.86
N LEU A 59 -14.74 -2.53 -10.05
CA LEU A 59 -15.98 -2.07 -10.67
C LEU A 59 -16.95 -3.23 -10.93
N GLU A 60 -16.47 -4.34 -11.52
CA GLU A 60 -17.30 -5.53 -11.76
C GLU A 60 -17.77 -6.19 -10.44
N ARG A 61 -16.92 -6.20 -9.39
CA ARG A 61 -17.28 -6.76 -8.09
C ARG A 61 -18.36 -5.94 -7.37
N MET A 62 -18.35 -4.63 -7.56
CA MET A 62 -19.31 -3.71 -6.94
C MET A 62 -20.60 -3.59 -7.75
N LYS A 63 -20.65 -4.07 -8.98
CA LYS A 63 -21.81 -4.01 -9.85
C LYS A 63 -22.96 -4.83 -9.29
N GLY A 64 -24.09 -4.19 -9.02
CA GLY A 64 -25.26 -4.79 -8.39
C GLY A 64 -25.06 -5.16 -6.93
N ALA A 65 -23.96 -4.78 -6.30
CA ALA A 65 -23.72 -5.11 -4.91
C ALA A 65 -24.65 -4.29 -3.99
N ALA A 66 -25.38 -5.01 -3.14
CA ALA A 66 -26.10 -4.47 -2.00
C ALA A 66 -26.05 -5.54 -0.90
N ARG A 67 -24.97 -5.52 -0.09
CA ARG A 67 -24.72 -6.57 0.90
C ARG A 67 -23.94 -6.06 2.10
N ILE A 68 -24.12 -6.76 3.20
CA ILE A 68 -23.37 -6.51 4.43
C ILE A 68 -22.53 -7.76 4.75
N LYS A 69 -21.25 -7.54 5.04
CA LYS A 69 -20.36 -8.58 5.51
C LYS A 69 -19.93 -8.33 6.94
N PHE A 70 -19.74 -9.40 7.67
CA PHE A 70 -19.16 -9.39 9.02
C PHE A 70 -18.42 -10.71 9.27
N TYR A 71 -17.65 -10.75 10.35
CA TYR A 71 -16.73 -11.84 10.63
C TYR A 71 -16.97 -12.39 12.02
N VAL A 72 -17.03 -13.72 12.12
CA VAL A 72 -17.09 -14.45 13.39
C VAL A 72 -16.05 -15.57 13.38
N THR A 73 -15.63 -16.06 14.54
CA THR A 73 -14.70 -17.20 14.61
C THR A 73 -15.37 -18.51 14.14
N ASP A 74 -14.63 -19.41 13.51
CA ASP A 74 -15.15 -20.73 13.09
C ASP A 74 -15.06 -21.74 14.25
N ASP A 75 -15.77 -21.43 15.35
CA ASP A 75 -15.88 -22.25 16.53
C ASP A 75 -17.30 -22.13 17.16
N ALA A 76 -17.51 -22.76 18.30
CA ALA A 76 -18.82 -22.75 18.98
C ALA A 76 -19.25 -21.34 19.41
N ASP A 77 -18.29 -20.50 19.81
CA ASP A 77 -18.55 -19.13 20.25
C ASP A 77 -18.95 -18.25 19.07
N GLY A 78 -18.24 -18.36 17.94
CA GLY A 78 -18.57 -17.64 16.70
C GLY A 78 -19.91 -18.08 16.12
N GLN A 79 -20.25 -19.36 16.17
CA GLN A 79 -21.58 -19.84 15.76
C GLN A 79 -22.69 -19.26 16.66
N GLY A 80 -22.42 -19.14 17.95
CA GLY A 80 -23.33 -18.49 18.90
C GLY A 80 -23.50 -16.99 18.60
N GLN A 81 -22.41 -16.30 18.26
CA GLN A 81 -22.45 -14.89 17.85
C GLN A 81 -23.24 -14.73 16.54
N LEU A 82 -22.99 -15.56 15.54
CA LEU A 82 -23.71 -15.55 14.26
C LEU A 82 -25.21 -15.70 14.48
N ALA A 83 -25.63 -16.70 15.26
CA ALA A 83 -27.04 -16.94 15.56
C ALA A 83 -27.69 -15.73 16.26
N LYS A 84 -26.98 -15.12 17.22
CA LYS A 84 -27.44 -13.92 17.92
C LYS A 84 -27.54 -12.71 17.00
N TRP A 85 -26.54 -12.46 16.17
CA TRP A 85 -26.53 -11.28 15.29
C TRP A 85 -27.57 -11.37 14.18
N MET A 86 -27.86 -12.58 13.71
CA MET A 86 -28.91 -12.84 12.72
C MET A 86 -30.31 -13.00 13.34
N GLU A 87 -30.47 -12.86 14.66
CA GLU A 87 -31.77 -13.00 15.33
C GLU A 87 -32.80 -12.02 14.74
N GLY A 88 -33.93 -12.56 14.32
CA GLY A 88 -35.03 -11.80 13.70
C GLY A 88 -34.71 -11.27 12.29
N ILE A 89 -33.56 -11.62 11.66
CA ILE A 89 -33.20 -11.27 10.29
C ILE A 89 -33.48 -12.49 9.40
N ASP A 90 -34.55 -12.40 8.61
CA ASP A 90 -34.99 -13.48 7.71
C ASP A 90 -34.50 -13.23 6.26
N LEU A 91 -33.18 -13.06 6.13
CA LEU A 91 -32.49 -12.91 4.86
C LEU A 91 -31.50 -14.06 4.64
N PRO A 92 -31.35 -14.54 3.40
CA PRO A 92 -30.35 -15.56 3.11
C PRO A 92 -28.93 -14.98 3.30
N TYR A 93 -28.05 -15.79 3.85
CA TYR A 93 -26.66 -15.44 3.97
C TYR A 93 -25.77 -16.60 3.49
N THR A 94 -24.56 -16.26 3.06
CA THR A 94 -23.53 -17.22 2.72
C THR A 94 -22.38 -17.09 3.69
N THR A 95 -21.62 -18.18 3.86
CA THR A 95 -20.42 -18.16 4.70
C THR A 95 -19.21 -18.65 3.92
N ALA A 96 -18.08 -17.97 4.08
CA ALA A 96 -16.79 -18.40 3.55
C ALA A 96 -15.79 -18.54 4.69
N ARG A 97 -15.05 -19.66 4.70
CA ARG A 97 -13.97 -19.86 5.66
C ARG A 97 -12.76 -19.07 5.23
N LEU A 98 -12.25 -18.24 6.14
CA LEU A 98 -11.03 -17.49 5.97
C LEU A 98 -10.03 -17.92 7.04
N ARG A 99 -8.88 -18.41 6.63
CA ARG A 99 -7.74 -18.55 7.54
C ARG A 99 -7.02 -17.20 7.57
N GLU A 100 -6.53 -16.82 8.74
CA GLU A 100 -5.80 -15.57 8.94
C GLU A 100 -4.66 -15.43 7.91
N ASN A 101 -3.97 -16.52 7.60
CA ASN A 101 -2.97 -16.58 6.54
C ASN A 101 -3.55 -16.45 5.11
N ASP A 102 -4.74 -16.96 4.85
CA ASP A 102 -5.35 -16.88 3.51
C ASP A 102 -5.80 -15.44 3.19
N TRP A 103 -6.23 -14.70 4.20
CA TRP A 103 -6.60 -13.30 4.05
C TRP A 103 -5.37 -12.40 3.91
N ALA A 104 -4.36 -12.62 4.75
CA ALA A 104 -3.10 -11.88 4.70
C ALA A 104 -2.35 -12.06 3.38
N THR A 105 -2.57 -13.16 2.66
CA THR A 105 -1.86 -13.51 1.42
C THR A 105 -2.74 -13.55 0.17
N SER A 106 -4.07 -13.41 0.30
CA SER A 106 -4.99 -13.52 -0.85
C SER A 106 -4.72 -12.46 -1.93
N TRP A 107 -4.31 -11.26 -1.54
CA TRP A 107 -3.94 -10.18 -2.45
C TRP A 107 -2.64 -10.47 -3.22
N GLN A 108 -1.74 -11.33 -2.70
CA GLN A 108 -0.49 -11.72 -3.36
C GLN A 108 -0.74 -12.40 -4.72
N LYS A 109 -1.89 -13.08 -4.87
CA LYS A 109 -2.29 -13.74 -6.14
C LYS A 109 -2.47 -12.72 -7.28
N TYR A 110 -2.82 -11.49 -6.94
CA TYR A 110 -3.09 -10.42 -7.90
C TYR A 110 -1.88 -9.52 -8.14
N TYR A 111 -0.90 -9.56 -7.25
CA TYR A 111 0.32 -8.79 -7.41
C TYR A 111 1.36 -9.61 -8.17
N LYS A 112 1.51 -9.31 -9.46
CA LYS A 112 2.41 -10.02 -10.37
C LYS A 112 3.65 -9.16 -10.71
N PRO A 113 4.77 -9.80 -11.09
CA PRO A 113 5.92 -9.08 -11.59
C PRO A 113 5.53 -8.13 -12.73
N MET A 114 6.08 -6.91 -12.72
CA MET A 114 5.74 -5.88 -13.69
C MET A 114 6.96 -5.11 -14.17
N ALA A 115 6.97 -4.79 -15.45
CA ALA A 115 7.96 -3.90 -16.04
C ALA A 115 7.59 -2.43 -15.74
N VAL A 116 8.59 -1.64 -15.36
CA VAL A 116 8.46 -0.19 -15.20
C VAL A 116 9.60 0.47 -15.98
N GLY A 117 9.26 1.50 -16.75
CA GLY A 117 10.22 2.12 -17.66
C GLY A 117 10.89 1.12 -18.61
N GLN A 118 12.16 1.33 -18.91
CA GLN A 118 12.96 0.50 -19.81
C GLN A 118 13.87 -0.48 -19.05
N ARG A 119 14.29 -0.15 -17.83
CA ARG A 119 15.38 -0.81 -17.09
C ARG A 119 14.93 -1.58 -15.86
N LEU A 120 13.76 -1.26 -15.26
CA LEU A 120 13.30 -1.87 -14.03
C LEU A 120 12.29 -2.98 -14.28
N TYR A 121 12.36 -4.01 -13.42
CA TYR A 121 11.39 -5.09 -13.34
C TYR A 121 11.09 -5.36 -11.86
N ILE A 122 9.89 -4.97 -11.40
CA ILE A 122 9.48 -5.14 -10.02
C ILE A 122 9.01 -6.57 -9.84
N VAL A 123 9.58 -7.27 -8.86
CA VAL A 123 9.30 -8.68 -8.56
C VAL A 123 8.90 -8.79 -7.10
N PRO A 124 7.68 -9.24 -6.78
CA PRO A 124 7.31 -9.50 -5.41
C PRO A 124 8.14 -10.65 -4.82
N GLU A 125 8.36 -10.61 -3.50
CA GLU A 125 9.20 -11.57 -2.78
C GLU A 125 8.84 -13.03 -3.09
N TRP A 126 7.55 -13.36 -3.19
CA TRP A 126 7.07 -14.73 -3.45
C TRP A 126 7.19 -15.19 -4.90
N GLU A 127 7.53 -14.30 -5.83
CA GLU A 127 7.80 -14.63 -7.25
C GLU A 127 9.32 -14.56 -7.55
N ARG A 128 10.16 -14.67 -6.55
CA ARG A 128 11.64 -14.54 -6.60
C ARG A 128 12.32 -15.67 -7.36
N GLY A 129 11.78 -16.33 -8.22
CA GLY A 129 12.32 -17.35 -9.13
C GLY A 129 11.92 -17.11 -10.57
N GLU A 130 11.10 -16.12 -10.80
CA GLU A 130 10.66 -15.73 -12.13
C GLU A 130 11.81 -15.18 -12.97
N ALA A 131 11.78 -15.48 -14.26
CA ALA A 131 12.79 -14.98 -15.21
C ALA A 131 12.63 -13.48 -15.37
N VAL A 132 13.73 -12.76 -15.16
CA VAL A 132 13.79 -11.31 -15.41
C VAL A 132 14.01 -11.09 -16.92
N PRO A 133 13.22 -10.27 -17.59
CA PRO A 133 13.40 -9.97 -19.00
C PRO A 133 14.77 -9.38 -19.29
N ASP A 134 15.35 -9.75 -20.44
CA ASP A 134 16.66 -9.28 -20.86
C ASP A 134 16.77 -7.75 -20.84
N GLY A 135 17.88 -7.25 -20.32
CA GLY A 135 18.19 -5.82 -20.22
C GLY A 135 17.51 -5.10 -19.05
N ARG A 136 16.74 -5.81 -18.20
CA ARG A 136 16.10 -5.21 -17.03
C ARG A 136 16.80 -5.62 -15.73
N THR A 137 16.75 -4.72 -14.77
CA THR A 137 17.22 -4.92 -13.40
C THR A 137 16.05 -5.30 -12.51
N ALA A 138 16.12 -6.47 -11.86
CA ALA A 138 15.11 -6.88 -10.90
C ALA A 138 15.16 -5.99 -9.66
N LEU A 139 14.00 -5.53 -9.22
CA LEU A 139 13.76 -4.89 -7.94
C LEU A 139 12.82 -5.78 -7.15
N TYR A 140 13.35 -6.47 -6.17
CA TYR A 140 12.57 -7.33 -5.27
C TYR A 140 11.92 -6.52 -4.17
N LEU A 141 10.65 -6.77 -3.93
CA LEU A 141 9.85 -6.02 -2.98
C LEU A 141 8.87 -6.94 -2.25
N ASN A 142 8.74 -6.74 -0.95
CA ASN A 142 7.55 -7.20 -0.22
C ASN A 142 6.55 -6.04 -0.18
N PRO A 143 5.48 -6.08 -0.98
CA PRO A 143 4.48 -5.03 -1.04
C PRO A 143 3.51 -5.05 0.17
N GLY A 144 3.90 -5.62 1.30
CA GLY A 144 3.15 -5.81 2.52
C GLY A 144 2.33 -4.60 3.02
N LEU A 145 2.52 -4.22 4.28
CA LEU A 145 1.65 -3.27 4.99
C LEU A 145 2.00 -1.78 4.79
N THR A 146 2.91 -1.43 3.86
CA THR A 146 3.32 -0.04 3.62
C THR A 146 2.98 0.40 2.20
N PHE A 147 2.76 1.72 2.04
CA PHE A 147 2.59 2.34 0.72
C PHE A 147 3.87 2.19 -0.13
N GLY A 148 3.72 2.22 -1.46
CA GLY A 148 4.88 2.11 -2.37
C GLY A 148 5.09 0.70 -2.91
N THR A 149 4.01 0.04 -3.36
CA THR A 149 4.07 -1.30 -3.97
C THR A 149 4.57 -1.29 -5.42
N GLY A 150 4.68 -0.12 -6.05
CA GLY A 150 5.02 0.00 -7.47
C GLY A 150 3.84 -0.13 -8.44
N SER A 151 2.69 -0.62 -7.99
CA SER A 151 1.50 -0.74 -8.85
C SER A 151 0.76 0.57 -9.06
N HIS A 152 0.84 1.51 -8.11
CA HIS A 152 0.20 2.81 -8.21
C HIS A 152 0.85 3.66 -9.33
N ALA A 153 0.02 4.39 -10.10
CA ALA A 153 0.49 5.20 -11.24
C ALA A 153 1.56 6.23 -10.83
N SER A 154 1.40 6.89 -9.68
CA SER A 154 2.39 7.86 -9.18
C SER A 154 3.74 7.21 -8.88
N THR A 155 3.75 6.02 -8.29
CA THR A 155 4.99 5.28 -8.01
C THR A 155 5.69 4.86 -9.30
N ARG A 156 4.93 4.42 -10.30
CA ARG A 156 5.48 4.08 -11.62
C ARG A 156 6.12 5.28 -12.29
N LEU A 157 5.45 6.42 -12.31
CA LEU A 157 6.00 7.67 -12.85
C LEU A 157 7.28 8.07 -12.11
N CYS A 158 7.29 8.02 -10.77
CA CYS A 158 8.50 8.32 -10.00
C CYS A 158 9.65 7.35 -10.33
N LEU A 159 9.37 6.07 -10.52
CA LEU A 159 10.38 5.08 -10.91
C LEU A 159 10.93 5.34 -12.32
N GLU A 160 10.09 5.75 -13.26
CA GLU A 160 10.52 6.16 -14.61
C GLU A 160 11.44 7.39 -14.54
N TRP A 161 11.13 8.36 -13.67
CA TRP A 161 11.99 9.52 -13.43
C TRP A 161 13.30 9.12 -12.74
N VAL A 162 13.25 8.19 -11.76
CA VAL A 162 14.48 7.65 -11.16
C VAL A 162 15.36 6.99 -12.24
N GLU A 163 14.75 6.24 -13.15
CA GLU A 163 15.46 5.60 -14.25
C GLU A 163 16.13 6.63 -15.19
N GLU A 164 15.46 7.76 -15.44
CA GLU A 164 15.98 8.82 -16.30
C GLU A 164 17.09 9.64 -15.63
N PHE A 165 16.96 9.92 -14.34
CA PHE A 165 17.85 10.85 -13.63
C PHE A 165 18.91 10.22 -12.74
N ALA A 166 18.78 8.97 -12.31
CA ALA A 166 19.81 8.31 -11.50
C ALA A 166 21.09 8.10 -12.32
N ARG A 167 22.22 8.50 -11.73
CA ARG A 167 23.55 8.36 -12.33
C ARG A 167 24.47 7.60 -11.39
N GLU A 168 25.49 7.00 -11.96
CA GLU A 168 26.52 6.29 -11.21
C GLU A 168 27.28 7.25 -10.27
N GLY A 169 27.40 6.84 -8.99
CA GLY A 169 28.12 7.59 -7.98
C GLY A 169 27.34 8.72 -7.29
N GLU A 170 26.13 9.04 -7.75
CA GLU A 170 25.26 10.05 -7.16
C GLU A 170 24.60 9.58 -5.86
N SER A 171 24.08 10.53 -5.10
CA SER A 171 23.35 10.33 -3.84
C SER A 171 21.89 10.69 -3.99
N ALA A 172 21.00 9.93 -3.34
CA ALA A 172 19.56 10.17 -3.34
C ALA A 172 19.01 10.39 -1.93
N LEU A 173 18.03 11.29 -1.82
CA LEU A 173 17.20 11.47 -0.62
C LEU A 173 15.74 11.18 -0.97
N ASP A 174 15.09 10.33 -0.21
CA ASP A 174 13.70 9.89 -0.43
C ASP A 174 12.83 10.33 0.77
N LEU A 175 11.99 11.33 0.55
CA LEU A 175 11.14 11.94 1.56
C LEU A 175 9.74 11.33 1.52
N GLY A 176 9.39 10.57 2.56
CA GLY A 176 8.23 9.67 2.57
C GLY A 176 8.57 8.35 1.88
N CYS A 177 9.67 7.71 2.29
CA CYS A 177 10.22 6.57 1.56
C CYS A 177 9.36 5.31 1.61
N GLY A 178 8.48 5.16 2.59
CA GLY A 178 7.57 4.01 2.74
C GLY A 178 8.30 2.67 2.65
N SER A 179 8.01 1.89 1.61
CA SER A 179 8.67 0.61 1.32
C SER A 179 10.14 0.74 0.93
N GLY A 180 10.64 1.95 0.66
CA GLY A 180 11.97 2.23 0.15
C GLY A 180 12.13 2.02 -1.36
N ILE A 181 11.04 1.78 -2.09
CA ILE A 181 11.10 1.38 -3.52
C ILE A 181 11.88 2.36 -4.39
N LEU A 182 11.71 3.68 -4.20
CA LEU A 182 12.39 4.70 -5.00
C LEU A 182 13.88 4.76 -4.66
N SER A 183 14.23 4.73 -3.37
CA SER A 183 15.60 4.64 -2.89
C SER A 183 16.32 3.39 -3.43
N ILE A 184 15.66 2.23 -3.35
CA ILE A 184 16.20 0.95 -3.83
C ILE A 184 16.40 1.00 -5.36
N ALA A 185 15.43 1.54 -6.09
CA ALA A 185 15.56 1.74 -7.53
C ALA A 185 16.77 2.61 -7.90
N ALA A 186 16.95 3.75 -7.21
CA ALA A 186 18.10 4.62 -7.44
C ALA A 186 19.42 3.89 -7.19
N LEU A 187 19.52 3.12 -6.10
CA LEU A 187 20.73 2.34 -5.76
C LEU A 187 21.02 1.22 -6.77
N LEU A 188 19.99 0.54 -7.26
CA LEU A 188 20.12 -0.49 -8.30
C LEU A 188 20.52 0.09 -9.65
N LEU A 189 20.14 1.33 -9.93
CA LEU A 189 20.44 2.04 -11.18
C LEU A 189 21.75 2.81 -11.15
N GLY A 190 22.53 2.74 -10.05
CA GLY A 190 23.90 3.23 -9.99
C GLY A 190 24.18 4.28 -8.92
N SER A 191 23.18 4.78 -8.21
CA SER A 191 23.42 5.70 -7.09
C SER A 191 24.33 5.07 -6.05
N ARG A 192 25.29 5.85 -5.54
CA ARG A 192 26.26 5.41 -4.55
C ARG A 192 25.59 5.10 -3.21
N GLU A 193 24.75 6.02 -2.78
CA GLU A 193 24.07 5.96 -1.49
C GLU A 193 22.67 6.57 -1.60
N ALA A 194 21.78 6.14 -0.70
CA ALA A 194 20.47 6.74 -0.52
C ALA A 194 20.17 6.95 0.97
N VAL A 195 19.39 7.99 1.26
CA VAL A 195 18.81 8.25 2.56
C VAL A 195 17.31 8.28 2.42
N GLY A 196 16.60 7.45 3.18
CA GLY A 196 15.14 7.45 3.27
C GLY A 196 14.67 8.11 4.57
N VAL A 197 13.62 8.89 4.50
CA VAL A 197 12.94 9.45 5.68
C VAL A 197 11.46 9.15 5.57
N ASP A 198 10.86 8.68 6.67
CA ASP A 198 9.41 8.47 6.73
C ASP A 198 8.88 8.85 8.11
N ILE A 199 7.66 9.39 8.14
CA ILE A 199 6.99 9.75 9.40
C ILE A 199 6.55 8.51 10.19
N ASP A 200 6.29 7.39 9.50
CA ASP A 200 5.94 6.12 10.14
C ASP A 200 7.21 5.34 10.56
N PRO A 201 7.45 5.13 11.85
CA PRO A 201 8.59 4.33 12.31
C PRO A 201 8.62 2.91 11.76
N LYS A 202 7.48 2.34 11.38
CA LYS A 202 7.39 1.00 10.79
C LYS A 202 8.04 0.94 9.41
N ALA A 203 7.98 2.03 8.65
CA ALA A 203 8.58 2.13 7.32
C ALA A 203 10.09 1.86 7.36
N VAL A 204 10.78 2.23 8.45
CA VAL A 204 12.24 2.00 8.61
C VAL A 204 12.59 0.51 8.51
N GLY A 205 11.84 -0.35 9.21
CA GLY A 205 12.05 -1.80 9.17
C GLY A 205 11.78 -2.36 7.77
N VAL A 206 10.63 -2.01 7.20
CA VAL A 206 10.19 -2.47 5.88
C VAL A 206 11.18 -2.06 4.77
N ALA A 207 11.63 -0.81 4.77
CA ALA A 207 12.60 -0.32 3.79
C ALA A 207 13.94 -1.07 3.86
N TYR A 208 14.42 -1.39 5.07
CA TYR A 208 15.64 -2.20 5.23
C TYR A 208 15.45 -3.66 4.80
N GLU A 209 14.31 -4.27 5.08
CA GLU A 209 13.98 -5.63 4.63
C GLU A 209 13.96 -5.71 3.10
N ASN A 210 13.29 -4.74 2.46
CA ASN A 210 13.27 -4.63 1.02
C ASN A 210 14.67 -4.38 0.42
N ALA A 211 15.47 -3.50 1.02
CA ALA A 211 16.85 -3.25 0.59
C ALA A 211 17.71 -4.52 0.68
N ALA A 212 17.59 -5.27 1.77
CA ALA A 212 18.33 -6.53 1.96
C ALA A 212 17.97 -7.57 0.89
N MET A 213 16.72 -7.64 0.45
CA MET A 213 16.30 -8.51 -0.66
C MET A 213 17.02 -8.20 -1.97
N ASN A 214 17.45 -6.96 -2.15
CA ASN A 214 18.18 -6.47 -3.32
C ASN A 214 19.70 -6.42 -3.12
N GLY A 215 20.22 -7.03 -2.05
CA GLY A 215 21.66 -7.02 -1.75
C GLY A 215 22.20 -5.66 -1.33
N ILE A 216 21.33 -4.74 -0.90
CA ILE A 216 21.70 -3.39 -0.48
C ILE A 216 21.84 -3.37 1.04
N GLY A 217 23.07 -3.08 1.51
CA GLY A 217 23.38 -2.98 2.92
C GLY A 217 23.14 -1.58 3.52
N ARG A 218 23.24 -1.50 4.84
CA ARG A 218 23.12 -0.23 5.60
C ARG A 218 24.30 0.74 5.38
N ASP A 219 25.33 0.29 4.75
CA ASP A 219 26.45 1.10 4.28
C ASP A 219 26.08 1.99 3.08
N ARG A 220 25.10 1.55 2.29
CA ARG A 220 24.62 2.30 1.12
C ARG A 220 23.22 2.90 1.31
N TYR A 221 22.41 2.35 2.20
CA TYR A 221 21.06 2.83 2.45
C TYR A 221 20.84 3.10 3.93
N THR A 222 20.55 4.34 4.26
CA THR A 222 20.21 4.79 5.62
C THR A 222 18.75 5.23 5.67
N VAL A 223 17.99 4.77 6.66
CA VAL A 223 16.59 5.17 6.84
C VAL A 223 16.38 5.77 8.22
N ARG A 224 15.61 6.86 8.29
CA ARG A 224 15.25 7.58 9.51
C ARG A 224 13.74 7.70 9.64
N ALA A 225 13.25 7.55 10.86
CA ALA A 225 11.86 7.92 11.19
C ALA A 225 11.82 9.38 11.63
N GLY A 226 10.85 10.14 11.14
CA GLY A 226 10.58 11.51 11.54
C GLY A 226 9.96 12.36 10.44
N ASP A 227 9.55 13.56 10.81
CA ASP A 227 8.95 14.54 9.92
C ASP A 227 9.91 15.68 9.61
N VAL A 228 10.41 15.73 8.40
CA VAL A 228 11.36 16.77 7.93
C VAL A 228 10.78 18.19 8.03
N LEU A 229 9.46 18.34 8.02
CA LEU A 229 8.81 19.65 8.14
C LEU A 229 8.85 20.19 9.57
N THR A 230 8.72 19.33 10.57
CA THR A 230 8.58 19.73 11.97
C THR A 230 9.78 19.38 12.83
N ASP A 231 10.55 18.35 12.49
CA ASP A 231 11.75 17.94 13.23
C ASP A 231 13.00 18.67 12.69
N MET A 232 13.35 19.76 13.37
CA MET A 232 14.52 20.58 13.03
C MET A 232 15.85 19.83 13.18
N ALA A 233 15.95 18.85 14.10
CA ALA A 233 17.17 18.08 14.29
C ALA A 233 17.38 17.10 13.13
N LEU A 234 16.31 16.41 12.72
CA LEU A 234 16.32 15.52 11.56
C LEU A 234 16.64 16.32 10.27
N ARG A 235 15.99 17.48 10.08
CA ARG A 235 16.30 18.35 8.95
C ARG A 235 17.76 18.81 8.92
N ALA A 236 18.32 19.17 10.08
CA ALA A 236 19.73 19.52 10.19
C ALA A 236 20.66 18.32 9.93
N GLU A 237 20.25 17.10 10.30
CA GLU A 237 20.96 15.87 9.94
C GLU A 237 21.00 15.67 8.44
N MET A 238 19.85 15.78 7.76
CA MET A 238 19.77 15.65 6.29
C MET A 238 20.59 16.73 5.57
N ALA A 239 20.63 17.94 6.12
CA ALA A 239 21.36 19.07 5.55
C ALA A 239 22.89 19.01 5.73
N ARG A 240 23.44 17.97 6.40
CA ARG A 240 24.89 17.78 6.51
C ARG A 240 25.57 17.50 5.19
N GLN A 241 24.81 17.03 4.22
CA GLN A 241 25.25 16.86 2.85
C GLN A 241 24.21 17.40 1.86
N ARG A 242 24.57 17.49 0.62
CA ARG A 242 23.64 17.77 -0.49
C ARG A 242 23.45 16.49 -1.27
N TYR A 243 22.26 16.32 -1.83
CA TYR A 243 21.89 15.16 -2.58
C TYR A 243 21.76 15.52 -4.05
N ASP A 244 22.20 14.64 -4.91
CA ASP A 244 22.12 14.83 -6.36
C ASP A 244 20.68 14.65 -6.85
N MET A 245 19.88 13.86 -6.11
CA MET A 245 18.47 13.63 -6.38
C MET A 245 17.66 13.65 -5.08
N VAL A 246 16.52 14.35 -5.09
CA VAL A 246 15.52 14.32 -4.01
C VAL A 246 14.21 13.79 -4.55
N LEU A 247 13.70 12.74 -3.93
CA LEU A 247 12.49 12.01 -4.30
C LEU A 247 11.39 12.27 -3.26
N ALA A 248 10.14 12.37 -3.72
CA ALA A 248 8.98 12.42 -2.85
C ALA A 248 7.75 11.91 -3.61
N ASN A 249 7.17 10.81 -3.15
CA ASN A 249 5.92 10.26 -3.69
C ASN A 249 4.87 10.17 -2.58
N ILE A 250 4.34 11.32 -2.20
CA ILE A 250 3.38 11.51 -1.11
C ILE A 250 2.26 12.44 -1.54
N VAL A 251 1.29 12.69 -0.67
CA VAL A 251 0.14 13.55 -0.98
C VAL A 251 0.56 15.02 -1.20
N ALA A 252 -0.16 15.71 -2.07
CA ALA A 252 0.14 17.08 -2.50
C ALA A 252 0.24 18.08 -1.32
N ASP A 253 -0.62 17.94 -0.32
CA ASP A 253 -0.64 18.84 0.86
C ASP A 253 0.65 18.75 1.68
N VAL A 254 1.42 17.66 1.56
CA VAL A 254 2.73 17.49 2.18
C VAL A 254 3.85 17.92 1.21
N ILE A 255 3.73 17.63 -0.09
CA ILE A 255 4.75 18.02 -1.10
C ILE A 255 4.87 19.56 -1.18
N ILE A 256 3.76 20.29 -1.15
CA ILE A 256 3.77 21.75 -1.28
C ILE A 256 4.66 22.41 -0.21
N PRO A 257 4.44 22.20 1.11
CA PRO A 257 5.32 22.78 2.12
C PRO A 257 6.74 22.17 2.12
N LEU A 258 6.90 20.93 1.62
CA LEU A 258 8.19 20.24 1.57
C LEU A 258 9.08 20.75 0.43
N SER A 259 8.53 21.39 -0.58
CA SER A 259 9.25 21.82 -1.80
C SER A 259 10.44 22.74 -1.52
N LEU A 260 10.30 23.71 -0.59
CA LEU A 260 11.39 24.60 -0.22
C LEU A 260 12.50 23.86 0.56
N PRO A 261 12.19 23.11 1.64
CA PRO A 261 13.18 22.26 2.31
C PRO A 261 13.90 21.31 1.34
N ALA A 262 13.15 20.63 0.47
CA ALA A 262 13.73 19.71 -0.51
C ALA A 262 14.74 20.39 -1.45
N ARG A 263 14.42 21.59 -1.95
CA ARG A 263 15.33 22.39 -2.76
C ARG A 263 16.62 22.74 -2.03
N GLU A 264 16.53 23.06 -0.73
CA GLU A 264 17.70 23.36 0.08
C GLU A 264 18.63 22.14 0.28
N LEU A 265 18.12 20.92 0.11
CA LEU A 265 18.88 19.67 0.27
C LEU A 265 19.50 19.21 -1.06
N LEU A 266 19.08 19.75 -2.21
CA LEU A 266 19.67 19.45 -3.50
C LEU A 266 21.07 20.05 -3.66
N ALA A 267 21.94 19.30 -4.33
CA ALA A 267 23.22 19.80 -4.81
C ALA A 267 22.99 20.89 -5.86
N PRO A 268 23.89 21.88 -5.98
CA PRO A 268 23.85 22.80 -7.10
C PRO A 268 24.05 22.02 -8.41
N GLY A 269 23.12 22.19 -9.37
CA GLY A 269 23.21 21.59 -10.70
C GLY A 269 24.14 22.36 -11.62
#